data_d4771b2b8dad0ca304ac888eb2969494
#
_entry.id   d4771b2b8dad0ca304ac888eb2969494
#
_cell.length_a   1.000
_cell.length_b   1.000
_cell.length_c   1.000
_cell.angle_alpha   90.00
_cell.angle_beta   90.00
_cell.angle_gamma   90.00
#
_symmetry.space_group_name_H-M   'P 1'
#
loop_
_entity.id
_entity.type
_entity.pdbx_description
1 polymer ?
#
loop_
_entity_poly.entity_id
_entity_poly.type
_entity_poly.pdbx_seq_one_letter_code
_entity_poly.pdbx_strand_id
1 'polypeptide(L)'
;MLFAMMLTLAVTAAGQDPKPTPQKLFESGKYQEAIDSVRERPDAPEDQVYLRALAHRKLNQNDEAKQAFGSLAGAPEGSAWRMIGNSGNALVDGNLDAAQEAANHAVEADGGSAQARYQLGLVESARNNQPQAAAAFAKAAELDPQMAYAHYEAGMAYYKAKRVDKMAVYFENFLKLASAAPERPAVLSIMKTVRGK
;
A
#
# COMPACT_ATOMS: atom_id res chain seq x y z
N MET A 1 25.67 -64.76 -9.42
CA MET A 1 25.71 -63.30 -9.63
C MET A 1 24.33 -62.74 -9.32
N LEU A 2 24.13 -62.23 -8.08
CA LEU A 2 22.88 -61.59 -7.68
C LEU A 2 23.05 -60.09 -7.92
N PHE A 3 22.21 -59.51 -8.81
CA PHE A 3 22.09 -58.07 -8.99
C PHE A 3 21.10 -57.55 -7.94
N ALA A 4 21.60 -56.83 -6.93
CA ALA A 4 20.78 -56.11 -6.00
C ALA A 4 20.33 -54.79 -6.64
N MET A 5 19.03 -54.65 -6.93
CA MET A 5 18.38 -53.49 -7.47
C MET A 5 18.10 -52.55 -6.28
N MET A 6 18.94 -51.49 -6.11
CA MET A 6 18.69 -50.43 -5.17
C MET A 6 17.53 -49.55 -5.69
N LEU A 7 16.40 -49.64 -5.03
CA LEU A 7 15.26 -48.76 -5.26
C LEU A 7 15.50 -47.45 -4.48
N THR A 8 15.94 -46.41 -5.17
CA THR A 8 16.03 -45.06 -4.58
C THR A 8 14.65 -44.46 -4.50
N LEU A 9 14.08 -44.42 -3.30
CA LEU A 9 12.87 -43.61 -3.03
C LEU A 9 13.24 -42.14 -3.19
N ALA A 10 12.77 -41.51 -4.27
CA ALA A 10 12.76 -40.06 -4.37
C ALA A 10 11.67 -39.52 -3.43
N VAL A 11 12.09 -39.01 -2.28
CA VAL A 11 11.22 -38.19 -1.42
C VAL A 11 10.92 -36.90 -2.19
N THR A 12 9.74 -36.82 -2.79
CA THR A 12 9.20 -35.56 -3.30
C THR A 12 8.97 -34.65 -2.11
N ALA A 13 9.81 -33.61 -1.98
CA ALA A 13 9.54 -32.54 -1.04
C ALA A 13 8.15 -31.97 -1.38
N ALA A 14 7.19 -32.20 -0.49
CA ALA A 14 5.86 -31.60 -0.57
C ALA A 14 6.08 -30.08 -0.67
N GLY A 15 5.70 -29.49 -1.78
CA GLY A 15 5.82 -28.04 -2.03
C GLY A 15 5.06 -27.30 -0.94
N GLN A 16 5.78 -26.66 -0.04
CA GLN A 16 5.17 -25.65 0.83
C GLN A 16 4.76 -24.50 -0.10
N ASP A 17 3.48 -24.14 -0.04
CA ASP A 17 3.02 -22.93 -0.72
C ASP A 17 3.95 -21.76 -0.35
N PRO A 18 4.38 -20.96 -1.32
CA PRO A 18 5.28 -19.85 -1.05
C PRO A 18 4.67 -18.94 0.01
N LYS A 19 5.45 -18.59 1.04
CA LYS A 19 5.00 -17.65 2.08
C LYS A 19 4.44 -16.39 1.42
N PRO A 20 3.29 -15.89 1.89
CA PRO A 20 2.70 -14.69 1.31
C PRO A 20 3.67 -13.51 1.46
N THR A 21 3.76 -12.67 0.44
CA THR A 21 4.59 -11.47 0.46
C THR A 21 4.04 -10.46 1.49
N PRO A 22 4.88 -9.53 2.02
CA PRO A 22 4.40 -8.46 2.89
C PRO A 22 3.21 -7.69 2.28
N GLN A 23 3.25 -7.44 0.97
CA GLN A 23 2.17 -6.81 0.21
C GLN A 23 0.86 -7.61 0.31
N LYS A 24 0.90 -8.92 0.08
CA LYS A 24 -0.28 -9.79 0.16
C LYS A 24 -0.85 -9.90 1.58
N LEU A 25 0.01 -9.90 2.58
CA LEU A 25 -0.40 -9.86 3.99
C LEU A 25 -1.14 -8.55 4.29
N PHE A 26 -0.58 -7.42 3.88
CA PHE A 26 -1.20 -6.10 4.04
C PHE A 26 -2.56 -6.02 3.33
N GLU A 27 -2.64 -6.44 2.08
CA GLU A 27 -3.86 -6.45 1.27
C GLU A 27 -4.96 -7.37 1.82
N SER A 28 -4.57 -8.38 2.61
CA SER A 28 -5.50 -9.29 3.28
C SER A 28 -5.92 -8.81 4.69
N GLY A 29 -5.49 -7.61 5.10
CA GLY A 29 -5.76 -7.07 6.44
C GLY A 29 -4.92 -7.70 7.56
N LYS A 30 -3.95 -8.54 7.21
CA LYS A 30 -3.03 -9.19 8.16
C LYS A 30 -1.85 -8.25 8.48
N TYR A 31 -2.19 -7.06 8.99
CA TYR A 31 -1.23 -5.98 9.18
C TYR A 31 -0.09 -6.33 10.11
N GLN A 32 -0.37 -7.06 11.23
CA GLN A 32 0.69 -7.49 12.14
C GLN A 32 1.65 -8.49 11.48
N GLU A 33 1.12 -9.47 10.74
CA GLU A 33 1.95 -10.43 10.00
C GLU A 33 2.80 -9.71 8.93
N ALA A 34 2.24 -8.69 8.25
CA ALA A 34 2.99 -7.86 7.29
C ALA A 34 4.14 -7.10 7.98
N ILE A 35 3.91 -6.50 9.14
CA ILE A 35 4.92 -5.82 9.96
C ILE A 35 6.04 -6.79 10.34
N ASP A 36 5.70 -7.94 10.90
CA ASP A 36 6.66 -8.93 11.38
C ASP A 36 7.54 -9.46 10.24
N SER A 37 6.94 -9.70 9.08
CA SER A 37 7.65 -10.18 7.88
C SER A 37 8.71 -9.21 7.35
N VAL A 38 8.54 -7.90 7.58
CA VAL A 38 9.51 -6.85 7.21
C VAL A 38 10.51 -6.60 8.33
N ARG A 39 10.06 -6.60 9.60
CA ARG A 39 10.93 -6.34 10.77
C ARG A 39 12.06 -7.36 10.91
N GLU A 40 11.82 -8.60 10.51
CA GLU A 40 12.84 -9.66 10.55
C GLU A 40 13.95 -9.50 9.50
N ARG A 41 13.87 -8.47 8.64
CA ARG A 41 14.84 -8.18 7.58
C ARG A 41 15.44 -6.79 7.74
N PRO A 42 16.65 -6.67 8.33
CA PRO A 42 17.30 -5.37 8.55
C PRO A 42 17.60 -4.59 7.25
N ASP A 43 17.74 -5.32 6.15
CA ASP A 43 18.02 -4.82 4.78
C ASP A 43 16.75 -4.79 3.90
N ALA A 44 15.57 -4.69 4.52
CA ALA A 44 14.32 -4.61 3.76
C ALA A 44 14.33 -3.39 2.83
N PRO A 45 13.94 -3.57 1.55
CA PRO A 45 13.86 -2.46 0.61
C PRO A 45 12.82 -1.42 1.06
N GLU A 46 13.02 -0.18 0.61
CA GLU A 46 12.26 1.00 1.08
C GLU A 46 10.76 0.86 0.87
N ASP A 47 10.32 0.23 -0.22
CA ASP A 47 8.89 -0.03 -0.48
C ASP A 47 8.25 -0.91 0.60
N GLN A 48 9.00 -1.87 1.15
CA GLN A 48 8.53 -2.73 2.24
C GLN A 48 8.59 -2.01 3.59
N VAL A 49 9.58 -1.14 3.83
CA VAL A 49 9.62 -0.25 5.01
C VAL A 49 8.42 0.70 4.97
N TYR A 50 8.10 1.25 3.80
CA TYR A 50 6.91 2.07 3.60
C TYR A 50 5.62 1.29 3.90
N LEU A 51 5.49 0.07 3.37
CA LEU A 51 4.37 -0.81 3.65
C LEU A 51 4.20 -1.09 5.15
N ARG A 52 5.33 -1.33 5.86
CA ARG A 52 5.34 -1.50 7.32
C ARG A 52 4.80 -0.25 8.03
N ALA A 53 5.22 0.95 7.61
CA ALA A 53 4.71 2.20 8.14
C ALA A 53 3.19 2.34 7.95
N LEU A 54 2.69 2.01 6.76
CA LEU A 54 1.26 2.00 6.47
C LEU A 54 0.50 0.96 7.31
N ALA A 55 1.09 -0.23 7.54
CA ALA A 55 0.49 -1.26 8.37
C ALA A 55 0.37 -0.82 9.84
N HIS A 56 1.39 -0.18 10.40
CA HIS A 56 1.31 0.43 11.73
C HIS A 56 0.21 1.49 11.80
N ARG A 57 0.07 2.34 10.78
CA ARG A 57 -1.04 3.30 10.71
C ARG A 57 -2.42 2.63 10.70
N LYS A 58 -2.58 1.52 9.96
CA LYS A 58 -3.84 0.75 9.95
C LYS A 58 -4.18 0.17 11.32
N LEU A 59 -3.18 -0.10 12.17
CA LEU A 59 -3.34 -0.58 13.55
C LEU A 59 -3.40 0.56 14.58
N ASN A 60 -3.39 1.84 14.16
CA ASN A 60 -3.32 3.02 15.03
C ASN A 60 -2.06 3.06 15.93
N GLN A 61 -0.99 2.41 15.52
CA GLN A 61 0.32 2.39 16.18
C GLN A 61 1.15 3.57 15.66
N ASN A 62 0.84 4.78 16.14
CA ASN A 62 1.41 6.00 15.56
C ASN A 62 2.91 6.15 15.82
N ASP A 63 3.40 5.75 17.00
CA ASP A 63 4.83 5.86 17.33
C ASP A 63 5.67 4.91 16.46
N GLU A 64 5.20 3.68 16.27
CA GLU A 64 5.84 2.69 15.41
C GLU A 64 5.76 3.09 13.92
N ALA A 65 4.66 3.68 13.49
CA ALA A 65 4.53 4.25 12.15
C ALA A 65 5.57 5.36 11.93
N LYS A 66 5.75 6.26 12.90
CA LYS A 66 6.78 7.32 12.86
C LYS A 66 8.19 6.75 12.82
N GLN A 67 8.49 5.69 13.57
CA GLN A 67 9.79 5.03 13.49
C GLN A 67 10.06 4.46 12.10
N ALA A 68 9.06 3.81 11.48
CA ALA A 68 9.19 3.25 10.15
C ALA A 68 9.33 4.35 9.08
N PHE A 69 8.55 5.43 9.15
CA PHE A 69 8.74 6.60 8.29
C PHE A 69 10.08 7.29 8.54
N GLY A 70 10.54 7.36 9.79
CA GLY A 70 11.85 7.89 10.16
C GLY A 70 13.00 7.11 9.53
N SER A 71 12.86 5.78 9.39
CA SER A 71 13.84 4.97 8.67
C SER A 71 13.94 5.37 7.19
N LEU A 72 12.82 5.70 6.53
CA LEU A 72 12.81 6.23 5.15
C LEU A 72 13.37 7.65 5.09
N ALA A 73 13.09 8.49 6.07
CA ALA A 73 13.65 9.84 6.16
C ALA A 73 15.18 9.85 6.28
N GLY A 74 15.79 8.73 6.69
CA GLY A 74 17.24 8.49 6.68
C GLY A 74 17.82 8.16 5.30
N ALA A 75 17.01 7.96 4.26
CA ALA A 75 17.47 7.71 2.89
C ALA A 75 18.32 8.87 2.33
N PRO A 76 19.09 8.67 1.25
CA PRO A 76 19.94 9.71 0.67
C PRO A 76 19.20 11.03 0.42
N GLU A 77 19.92 12.14 0.57
CA GLU A 77 19.40 13.46 0.28
C GLU A 77 18.91 13.54 -1.18
N GLY A 78 17.74 14.18 -1.37
CA GLY A 78 17.10 14.29 -2.68
C GLY A 78 16.37 13.04 -3.14
N SER A 79 16.40 11.93 -2.42
CA SER A 79 15.65 10.74 -2.81
C SER A 79 14.13 10.90 -2.50
N ALA A 80 13.29 10.34 -3.36
CA ALA A 80 11.84 10.30 -3.14
C ALA A 80 11.49 9.61 -1.80
N TRP A 81 12.22 8.56 -1.42
CA TRP A 81 11.99 7.84 -0.17
C TRP A 81 12.19 8.69 1.08
N ARG A 82 13.24 9.55 1.08
CA ARG A 82 13.44 10.51 2.17
C ARG A 82 12.25 11.45 2.32
N MET A 83 11.75 11.98 1.20
CA MET A 83 10.60 12.87 1.19
C MET A 83 9.29 12.17 1.57
N ILE A 84 9.11 10.91 1.14
CA ILE A 84 7.99 10.06 1.58
C ILE A 84 8.02 9.86 3.10
N GLY A 85 9.20 9.57 3.67
CA GLY A 85 9.39 9.42 5.11
C GLY A 85 9.04 10.69 5.88
N ASN A 86 9.55 11.84 5.42
CA ASN A 86 9.24 13.15 6.02
C ASN A 86 7.74 13.47 5.94
N SER A 87 7.12 13.24 4.78
CA SER A 87 5.68 13.42 4.60
C SER A 87 4.85 12.51 5.50
N GLY A 88 5.26 11.24 5.63
CA GLY A 88 4.59 10.27 6.50
C GLY A 88 4.63 10.68 7.96
N ASN A 89 5.79 11.11 8.46
CA ASN A 89 5.95 11.60 9.83
C ASN A 89 5.09 12.84 10.08
N ALA A 90 5.15 13.84 9.19
CA ALA A 90 4.35 15.05 9.30
C ALA A 90 2.84 14.76 9.27
N LEU A 91 2.43 13.78 8.45
CA LEU A 91 1.03 13.35 8.36
C LEU A 91 0.55 12.68 9.67
N VAL A 92 1.40 11.86 10.30
CA VAL A 92 1.07 11.23 11.61
C VAL A 92 0.99 12.30 12.72
N ASP A 93 1.84 13.32 12.66
CA ASP A 93 1.82 14.45 13.61
C ASP A 93 0.65 15.44 13.36
N GLY A 94 -0.10 15.26 12.26
CA GLY A 94 -1.19 16.17 11.87
C GLY A 94 -0.71 17.48 11.26
N ASN A 95 0.58 17.64 10.98
CA ASN A 95 1.14 18.81 10.28
C ASN A 95 0.93 18.65 8.76
N LEU A 96 -0.29 19.00 8.33
CA LEU A 96 -0.72 18.76 6.95
C LEU A 96 0.04 19.62 5.92
N ASP A 97 0.52 20.81 6.29
CA ASP A 97 1.27 21.68 5.37
C ASP A 97 2.67 21.10 5.11
N ALA A 98 3.40 20.73 6.16
CA ALA A 98 4.69 20.05 6.01
C ALA A 98 4.56 18.69 5.30
N ALA A 99 3.48 17.94 5.58
CA ALA A 99 3.20 16.69 4.91
C ALA A 99 3.00 16.88 3.41
N GLN A 100 2.28 17.92 2.99
CA GLN A 100 2.03 18.24 1.59
C GLN A 100 3.30 18.70 0.87
N GLU A 101 4.07 19.60 1.48
CA GLU A 101 5.35 20.06 0.93
C GLU A 101 6.29 18.86 0.66
N ALA A 102 6.48 18.02 1.66
CA ALA A 102 7.33 16.83 1.52
C ALA A 102 6.79 15.83 0.48
N ALA A 103 5.46 15.63 0.40
CA ALA A 103 4.86 14.74 -0.61
C ALA A 103 5.04 15.29 -2.03
N ASN A 104 4.94 16.60 -2.22
CA ASN A 104 5.20 17.24 -3.52
C ASN A 104 6.66 17.06 -3.93
N HIS A 105 7.61 17.28 -3.01
CA HIS A 105 9.04 17.05 -3.28
C HIS A 105 9.33 15.57 -3.59
N ALA A 106 8.62 14.62 -2.96
CA ALA A 106 8.76 13.21 -3.30
C ALA A 106 8.37 12.93 -4.76
N VAL A 107 7.27 13.54 -5.21
CA VAL A 107 6.79 13.42 -6.59
C VAL A 107 7.71 14.13 -7.58
N GLU A 108 8.32 15.25 -7.21
CA GLU A 108 9.31 15.98 -8.02
C GLU A 108 10.61 15.18 -8.14
N ALA A 109 11.06 14.54 -7.05
CA ALA A 109 12.27 13.72 -7.03
C ALA A 109 12.13 12.44 -7.86
N ASP A 110 10.93 11.83 -7.87
CA ASP A 110 10.62 10.66 -8.71
C ASP A 110 9.16 10.70 -9.16
N GLY A 111 8.91 11.27 -10.33
CA GLY A 111 7.58 11.32 -10.95
C GLY A 111 7.01 9.95 -11.36
N GLY A 112 7.86 8.91 -11.45
CA GLY A 112 7.50 7.52 -11.73
C GLY A 112 7.18 6.69 -10.50
N SER A 113 7.39 7.22 -9.28
CA SER A 113 7.11 6.52 -8.04
C SER A 113 5.61 6.45 -7.74
N ALA A 114 5.05 5.24 -7.78
CA ALA A 114 3.68 4.98 -7.34
C ALA A 114 3.50 5.31 -5.85
N GLN A 115 4.50 5.04 -5.02
CA GLN A 115 4.49 5.30 -3.59
C GLN A 115 4.49 6.80 -3.27
N ALA A 116 5.26 7.62 -4.01
CA ALA A 116 5.22 9.08 -3.86
C ALA A 116 3.84 9.64 -4.20
N ARG A 117 3.23 9.17 -5.30
CA ARG A 117 1.87 9.54 -5.68
C ARG A 117 0.83 9.08 -4.67
N TYR A 118 0.98 7.86 -4.13
CA TYR A 118 0.09 7.35 -3.09
C TYR A 118 0.20 8.17 -1.81
N GLN A 119 1.42 8.52 -1.38
CA GLN A 119 1.65 9.37 -0.21
C GLN A 119 1.02 10.76 -0.38
N LEU A 120 1.18 11.38 -1.56
CA LEU A 120 0.49 12.65 -1.86
C LEU A 120 -1.03 12.50 -1.76
N GLY A 121 -1.59 11.41 -2.28
CA GLY A 121 -3.02 11.10 -2.16
C GLY A 121 -3.49 11.00 -0.71
N LEU A 122 -2.70 10.35 0.17
CA LEU A 122 -3.02 10.27 1.61
C LEU A 122 -3.06 11.66 2.25
N VAL A 123 -2.11 12.52 1.93
CA VAL A 123 -2.05 13.90 2.43
C VAL A 123 -3.25 14.72 1.94
N GLU A 124 -3.55 14.68 0.64
CA GLU A 124 -4.69 15.40 0.06
C GLU A 124 -6.03 14.91 0.65
N SER A 125 -6.13 13.61 0.91
CA SER A 125 -7.30 13.03 1.58
C SER A 125 -7.45 13.55 3.02
N ALA A 126 -6.34 13.66 3.77
CA ALA A 126 -6.33 14.21 5.12
C ALA A 126 -6.67 15.71 5.15
N ARG A 127 -6.30 16.46 4.11
CA ARG A 127 -6.68 17.87 3.89
C ARG A 127 -8.13 18.03 3.41
N ASN A 128 -8.85 16.92 3.22
CA ASN A 128 -10.20 16.87 2.64
C ASN A 128 -10.28 17.36 1.17
N ASN A 129 -9.17 17.39 0.46
CA ASN A 129 -9.07 17.75 -0.96
C ASN A 129 -9.39 16.53 -1.84
N GLN A 130 -10.63 16.05 -1.82
CA GLN A 130 -11.02 14.78 -2.45
C GLN A 130 -10.72 14.70 -3.96
N PRO A 131 -10.90 15.75 -4.78
CA PRO A 131 -10.53 15.69 -6.20
C PRO A 131 -9.03 15.49 -6.42
N GLN A 132 -8.18 16.16 -5.63
CA GLN A 132 -6.71 16.05 -5.69
C GLN A 132 -6.24 14.69 -5.18
N ALA A 133 -6.81 14.22 -4.06
CA ALA A 133 -6.57 12.88 -3.55
C ALA A 133 -6.88 11.80 -4.61
N ALA A 134 -8.07 11.91 -5.25
CA ALA A 134 -8.47 10.99 -6.31
C ALA A 134 -7.49 10.99 -7.49
N ALA A 135 -7.01 12.15 -7.92
CA ALA A 135 -6.04 12.26 -9.00
C ALA A 135 -4.68 11.63 -8.63
N ALA A 136 -4.21 11.87 -7.40
CA ALA A 136 -2.94 11.33 -6.91
C ALA A 136 -3.00 9.80 -6.77
N PHE A 137 -4.05 9.25 -6.16
CA PHE A 137 -4.24 7.81 -6.06
C PHE A 137 -4.46 7.13 -7.41
N ALA A 138 -5.21 7.78 -8.33
CA ALA A 138 -5.38 7.29 -9.69
C ALA A 138 -4.04 7.20 -10.42
N LYS A 139 -3.17 8.19 -10.26
CA LYS A 139 -1.82 8.16 -10.84
C LYS A 139 -0.94 7.10 -10.20
N ALA A 140 -1.05 6.87 -8.89
CA ALA A 140 -0.37 5.75 -8.23
C ALA A 140 -0.81 4.39 -8.82
N ALA A 141 -2.12 4.19 -9.02
CA ALA A 141 -2.68 2.98 -9.62
C ALA A 141 -2.32 2.81 -11.12
N GLU A 142 -2.06 3.90 -11.83
CA GLU A 142 -1.55 3.87 -13.22
C GLU A 142 -0.07 3.43 -13.25
N LEU A 143 0.73 3.94 -12.32
CA LEU A 143 2.17 3.63 -12.23
C LEU A 143 2.42 2.23 -11.69
N ASP A 144 1.62 1.77 -10.74
CA ASP A 144 1.60 0.39 -10.25
C ASP A 144 0.18 -0.18 -10.27
N PRO A 145 -0.22 -0.83 -11.38
CA PRO A 145 -1.56 -1.43 -11.51
C PRO A 145 -1.85 -2.56 -10.50
N GLN A 146 -0.83 -3.10 -9.83
CA GLN A 146 -0.99 -4.13 -8.81
C GLN A 146 -1.16 -3.56 -7.39
N MET A 147 -0.98 -2.27 -7.20
CA MET A 147 -1.19 -1.61 -5.91
C MET A 147 -2.68 -1.52 -5.58
N ALA A 148 -3.23 -2.59 -4.98
CA ALA A 148 -4.66 -2.71 -4.72
C ALA A 148 -5.22 -1.53 -3.91
N TYR A 149 -4.48 -1.05 -2.90
CA TYR A 149 -4.92 0.07 -2.09
C TYR A 149 -4.88 1.42 -2.81
N ALA A 150 -4.08 1.61 -3.87
CA ALA A 150 -4.20 2.79 -4.72
C ALA A 150 -5.56 2.81 -5.45
N HIS A 151 -6.02 1.66 -5.92
CA HIS A 151 -7.36 1.53 -6.49
C HIS A 151 -8.47 1.76 -5.44
N TYR A 152 -8.31 1.19 -4.23
CA TYR A 152 -9.28 1.41 -3.16
C TYR A 152 -9.42 2.89 -2.80
N GLU A 153 -8.30 3.55 -2.52
CA GLU A 153 -8.29 4.96 -2.10
C GLU A 153 -8.75 5.91 -3.23
N ALA A 154 -8.38 5.62 -4.49
CA ALA A 154 -8.90 6.35 -5.64
C ALA A 154 -10.43 6.21 -5.73
N GLY A 155 -10.95 4.98 -5.60
CA GLY A 155 -12.39 4.73 -5.58
C GLY A 155 -13.10 5.49 -4.46
N MET A 156 -12.55 5.48 -3.24
CA MET A 156 -13.10 6.21 -2.10
C MET A 156 -13.07 7.74 -2.30
N ALA A 157 -11.98 8.29 -2.83
CA ALA A 157 -11.86 9.71 -3.09
C ALA A 157 -12.80 10.16 -4.22
N TYR A 158 -12.95 9.38 -5.31
CA TYR A 158 -13.96 9.65 -6.35
C TYR A 158 -15.39 9.54 -5.82
N TYR A 159 -15.67 8.57 -4.94
CA TYR A 159 -16.98 8.47 -4.28
C TYR A 159 -17.31 9.73 -3.47
N LYS A 160 -16.38 10.20 -2.64
CA LYS A 160 -16.53 11.43 -1.85
C LYS A 160 -16.64 12.68 -2.75
N ALA A 161 -15.93 12.70 -3.88
CA ALA A 161 -16.02 13.74 -4.91
C ALA A 161 -17.28 13.62 -5.82
N LYS A 162 -18.18 12.66 -5.52
CA LYS A 162 -19.42 12.37 -6.29
C LYS A 162 -19.16 11.99 -7.76
N ARG A 163 -17.99 11.49 -8.10
CA ARG A 163 -17.60 11.00 -9.43
C ARG A 163 -17.80 9.49 -9.52
N VAL A 164 -19.07 9.09 -9.56
CA VAL A 164 -19.52 7.69 -9.50
C VAL A 164 -19.02 6.86 -10.69
N ASP A 165 -18.92 7.48 -11.86
CA ASP A 165 -18.39 6.90 -13.08
C ASP A 165 -16.95 6.36 -12.86
N LYS A 166 -16.08 7.18 -12.31
CA LYS A 166 -14.69 6.80 -12.02
C LYS A 166 -14.57 5.87 -10.82
N MET A 167 -15.33 6.14 -9.76
CA MET A 167 -15.36 5.30 -8.56
C MET A 167 -15.53 3.81 -8.89
N ALA A 168 -16.51 3.49 -9.77
CA ALA A 168 -16.83 2.11 -10.10
C ALA A 168 -15.65 1.35 -10.71
N VAL A 169 -14.92 1.98 -11.65
CA VAL A 169 -13.74 1.39 -12.31
C VAL A 169 -12.65 1.04 -11.28
N TYR A 170 -12.35 1.95 -10.35
CA TYR A 170 -11.31 1.72 -9.35
C TYR A 170 -11.73 0.67 -8.33
N PHE A 171 -12.96 0.66 -7.87
CA PHE A 171 -13.46 -0.37 -6.97
C PHE A 171 -13.50 -1.77 -7.62
N GLU A 172 -13.84 -1.87 -8.90
CA GLU A 172 -13.77 -3.15 -9.63
C GLU A 172 -12.35 -3.70 -9.68
N ASN A 173 -11.35 -2.85 -9.91
CA ASN A 173 -9.94 -3.25 -9.91
C ASN A 173 -9.50 -3.68 -8.50
N PHE A 174 -9.83 -2.90 -7.46
CA PHE A 174 -9.54 -3.29 -6.08
C PHE A 174 -10.13 -4.67 -5.75
N LEU A 175 -11.40 -4.91 -6.08
CA LEU A 175 -12.08 -6.17 -5.81
C LEU A 175 -11.44 -7.38 -6.53
N LYS A 176 -10.82 -7.16 -7.70
CA LYS A 176 -10.07 -8.20 -8.42
C LYS A 176 -8.72 -8.48 -7.76
N LEU A 177 -8.00 -7.44 -7.34
CA LEU A 177 -6.63 -7.54 -6.83
C LEU A 177 -6.58 -8.05 -5.39
N ALA A 178 -7.48 -7.58 -4.53
CA ALA A 178 -7.48 -7.84 -3.09
C ALA A 178 -8.71 -8.67 -2.66
N SER A 179 -8.73 -9.96 -3.04
CA SER A 179 -9.87 -10.86 -2.80
C SER A 179 -10.17 -11.10 -1.31
N ALA A 180 -9.19 -10.94 -0.42
CA ALA A 180 -9.31 -11.14 1.03
C ALA A 180 -9.30 -9.82 1.84
N ALA A 181 -9.35 -8.65 1.18
CA ALA A 181 -9.30 -7.36 1.86
C ALA A 181 -10.51 -7.12 2.78
N PRO A 182 -10.29 -6.58 3.99
CA PRO A 182 -11.37 -6.31 4.95
C PRO A 182 -12.35 -5.23 4.46
N GLU A 183 -11.94 -4.36 3.54
CA GLU A 183 -12.77 -3.30 2.98
C GLU A 183 -13.78 -3.79 1.92
N ARG A 184 -13.63 -5.02 1.39
CA ARG A 184 -14.51 -5.56 0.34
C ARG A 184 -16.01 -5.45 0.62
N PRO A 185 -16.53 -5.82 1.80
CA PRO A 185 -17.97 -5.73 2.08
C PRO A 185 -18.48 -4.29 1.95
N ALA A 186 -17.72 -3.31 2.44
CA ALA A 186 -18.07 -1.90 2.35
C ALA A 186 -18.09 -1.42 0.89
N VAL A 187 -17.06 -1.78 0.11
CA VAL A 187 -16.98 -1.45 -1.32
C VAL A 187 -18.16 -2.02 -2.09
N LEU A 188 -18.50 -3.30 -1.88
CA LEU A 188 -19.65 -3.95 -2.52
C LEU A 188 -20.97 -3.27 -2.16
N SER A 189 -21.14 -2.85 -0.89
CA SER A 189 -22.31 -2.12 -0.43
C SER A 189 -22.45 -0.77 -1.11
N ILE A 190 -21.35 0.01 -1.21
CA ILE A 190 -21.33 1.30 -1.92
C ILE A 190 -21.71 1.09 -3.39
N MET A 191 -21.09 0.13 -4.08
CA MET A 191 -21.35 -0.15 -5.49
C MET A 191 -22.82 -0.55 -5.74
N LYS A 192 -23.40 -1.37 -4.86
CA LYS A 192 -24.81 -1.76 -4.92
C LYS A 192 -25.74 -0.54 -4.79
N THR A 193 -25.47 0.33 -3.80
CA THR A 193 -26.28 1.53 -3.56
C THR A 193 -26.26 2.49 -4.74
N VAL A 194 -25.11 2.60 -5.41
CA VAL A 194 -24.96 3.52 -6.54
C VAL A 194 -25.57 2.98 -7.84
N ARG A 195 -25.50 1.66 -8.08
CA ARG A 195 -26.09 1.00 -9.27
C ARG A 195 -27.61 0.85 -9.17
N GLY A 196 -28.15 0.87 -7.96
CA GLY A 196 -29.60 0.73 -7.72
C GLY A 196 -30.37 2.05 -7.73
N LYS A 197 -29.70 3.15 -8.04
CA LYS A 197 -30.27 4.47 -8.32
C LYS A 197 -30.28 4.77 -9.80
#